data_6d3a509fa949cd1d36997ec7c0fac2ad
#
_entry.id   6d3a509fa949cd1d36997ec7c0fac2ad
#
_cell.length_a   1.000
_cell.length_b   1.000
_cell.length_c   1.000
_cell.angle_alpha   90.00
_cell.angle_beta   90.00
_cell.angle_gamma   90.00
#
_symmetry.space_group_name_H-M   'P 1'
#
loop_
_entity.id
_entity.type
_entity.pdbx_description
1 polymer ?
#
loop_
_entity_poly.entity_id
_entity_poly.type
_entity_poly.pdbx_seq_one_letter_code
_entity_poly.pdbx_strand_id
1 'polypeptide(L)'
;MKYLYTPDELREGVGPEASPLDWLSCQRVELGTATPSMAIETGPEEMVLVCIEGQVDYKSAGIAGTAGYQDFLYVPWKSRITVRSQGESVLMRIGAPSDRDTDFAHIRFADVDSDPGRHKAFGTLETHTYRDVYMCIDEAFNASRLLAGIGKGGTACWTVWPPHEHGDEKEELYVYFDLNGGFGIQCIYEALDNPTACEIVREGDMMAVPRGFHPNVGCPGGRIAYLYVMAAREAGQRDFMALRFQKEFGDSF
;
A
#
# COMPACT_ATOMS: atom_id res chain seq x y z
N MET A 1 3.23 21.51 2.87
CA MET A 1 3.29 20.15 3.45
C MET A 1 3.80 19.22 2.38
N LYS A 2 4.57 18.19 2.72
CA LYS A 2 5.16 17.26 1.74
C LYS A 2 4.27 16.03 1.63
N TYR A 3 4.04 15.55 0.39
CA TYR A 3 3.19 14.38 0.10
C TYR A 3 3.96 13.25 -0.56
N LEU A 4 5.03 13.54 -1.30
CA LEU A 4 5.89 12.57 -1.98
C LEU A 4 7.18 12.32 -1.18
N TYR A 5 7.53 11.05 -0.95
CA TYR A 5 8.72 10.59 -0.24
C TYR A 5 9.49 9.60 -1.10
N THR A 6 10.79 9.85 -1.23
CA THR A 6 11.70 9.02 -2.03
C THR A 6 12.15 7.76 -1.27
N PRO A 7 12.69 6.74 -1.96
CA PRO A 7 13.26 5.56 -1.31
C PRO A 7 14.29 5.88 -0.22
N ASP A 8 15.12 6.91 -0.42
CA ASP A 8 16.14 7.32 0.56
C ASP A 8 15.51 7.82 1.87
N GLU A 9 14.46 8.63 1.76
CA GLU A 9 13.73 9.13 2.93
C GLU A 9 12.97 8.00 3.64
N LEU A 10 12.46 7.05 2.89
CA LEU A 10 11.76 5.90 3.46
C LEU A 10 12.67 4.93 4.23
N ARG A 11 13.99 4.92 3.97
CA ARG A 11 14.93 4.14 4.81
C ARG A 11 14.96 4.63 6.25
N GLU A 12 14.84 5.93 6.46
CA GLU A 12 14.78 6.52 7.80
C GLU A 12 13.43 6.30 8.49
N GLY A 13 12.39 5.98 7.69
CA GLY A 13 11.02 5.88 8.15
C GLY A 13 10.27 7.21 8.11
N VAL A 14 9.03 7.16 7.67
CA VAL A 14 8.11 8.30 7.58
C VAL A 14 6.82 7.93 8.32
N GLY A 15 6.43 8.72 9.28
CA GLY A 15 5.23 8.53 10.07
C GLY A 15 4.49 9.86 10.28
N PRO A 16 3.50 9.90 11.19
CA PRO A 16 2.69 11.10 11.46
C PRO A 16 3.49 12.36 11.80
N GLU A 17 4.65 12.20 12.43
CA GLU A 17 5.55 13.31 12.80
C GLU A 17 6.19 13.99 11.58
N ALA A 18 6.34 13.28 10.47
CA ALA A 18 7.08 13.69 9.27
C ALA A 18 6.23 13.76 8.00
N SER A 19 4.95 13.42 8.08
CA SER A 19 4.02 13.37 6.95
C SER A 19 2.68 14.02 7.29
N PRO A 20 1.80 14.21 6.30
CA PRO A 20 0.43 14.68 6.55
C PRO A 20 -0.52 13.59 7.08
N LEU A 21 -0.02 12.37 7.29
CA LEU A 21 -0.81 11.24 7.80
C LEU A 21 -0.94 11.31 9.32
N ASP A 22 -2.08 10.84 9.85
CA ASP A 22 -2.36 10.84 11.29
C ASP A 22 -2.02 9.48 11.94
N TRP A 23 -2.03 8.38 11.18
CA TRP A 23 -1.90 7.01 11.72
C TRP A 23 -0.85 6.16 11.00
N LEU A 24 -0.72 6.29 9.67
CA LEU A 24 0.16 5.44 8.89
C LEU A 24 1.62 5.82 9.05
N SER A 25 2.45 4.81 9.29
CA SER A 25 3.91 4.89 9.19
C SER A 25 4.39 4.01 8.03
N CYS A 26 5.47 4.41 7.35
CA CYS A 26 6.06 3.66 6.25
C CYS A 26 7.58 3.66 6.35
N GLN A 27 8.21 2.50 6.16
CA GLN A 27 9.66 2.36 6.10
C GLN A 27 10.07 1.37 5.03
N ARG A 28 11.09 1.72 4.26
CA ARG A 28 11.77 0.83 3.34
C ARG A 28 12.85 0.04 4.08
N VAL A 29 12.75 -1.27 4.11
CA VAL A 29 13.70 -2.18 4.73
C VAL A 29 14.45 -2.92 3.63
N GLU A 30 15.76 -2.70 3.57
CA GLU A 30 16.64 -3.35 2.60
C GLU A 30 17.50 -4.40 3.31
N LEU A 31 17.45 -5.62 2.81
CA LEU A 31 18.22 -6.75 3.30
C LEU A 31 19.13 -7.28 2.19
N GLY A 32 20.33 -7.68 2.56
CA GLY A 32 21.32 -8.20 1.64
C GLY A 32 22.57 -8.66 2.39
N THR A 33 23.71 -8.73 1.70
CA THR A 33 24.97 -9.23 2.30
C THR A 33 25.43 -8.41 3.51
N ALA A 34 25.24 -7.09 3.50
CA ALA A 34 25.61 -6.21 4.62
C ALA A 34 24.65 -6.31 5.81
N THR A 35 23.36 -6.50 5.56
CA THR A 35 22.31 -6.65 6.56
C THR A 35 21.47 -7.88 6.22
N PRO A 36 21.96 -9.10 6.53
CA PRO A 36 21.29 -10.32 6.08
C PRO A 36 20.00 -10.62 6.86
N SER A 37 19.80 -10.03 8.02
CA SER A 37 18.59 -10.24 8.81
C SER A 37 18.27 -9.05 9.69
N MET A 38 16.97 -8.88 9.99
CA MET A 38 16.47 -7.83 10.89
C MET A 38 15.37 -8.39 11.78
N ALA A 39 15.38 -7.98 13.04
CA ALA A 39 14.27 -8.19 13.96
C ALA A 39 13.49 -6.89 14.09
N ILE A 40 12.17 -6.97 13.94
CA ILE A 40 11.26 -5.83 13.96
C ILE A 40 10.24 -6.06 15.07
N GLU A 41 10.16 -5.10 15.97
CA GLU A 41 9.13 -5.05 17.03
C GLU A 41 7.99 -4.14 16.54
N THR A 42 6.75 -4.56 16.73
CA THR A 42 5.58 -3.75 16.33
C THR A 42 5.24 -2.67 17.35
N GLY A 43 5.56 -2.88 18.62
CA GLY A 43 5.18 -1.93 19.68
C GLY A 43 3.65 -1.73 19.72
N PRO A 44 3.17 -0.47 19.69
CA PRO A 44 1.73 -0.16 19.73
C PRO A 44 1.03 -0.30 18.37
N GLU A 45 1.75 -0.64 17.29
CA GLU A 45 1.19 -0.73 15.93
C GLU A 45 0.90 -2.19 15.54
N GLU A 46 -0.16 -2.41 14.76
CA GLU A 46 -0.19 -3.52 13.82
C GLU A 46 0.58 -3.11 12.57
N MET A 47 1.16 -4.05 11.86
CA MET A 47 1.88 -3.71 10.63
C MET A 47 1.78 -4.78 9.56
N VAL A 48 2.04 -4.37 8.34
CA VAL A 48 2.32 -5.25 7.21
C VAL A 48 3.77 -5.07 6.76
N LEU A 49 4.42 -6.20 6.44
CA LEU A 49 5.66 -6.23 5.67
C LEU A 49 5.33 -6.79 4.30
N VAL A 50 5.56 -6.01 3.25
CA VAL A 50 5.30 -6.42 1.86
C VAL A 50 6.61 -6.57 1.14
N CYS A 51 6.87 -7.75 0.58
CA CYS A 51 8.06 -8.02 -0.21
C CYS A 51 7.88 -7.45 -1.61
N ILE A 52 8.57 -6.35 -1.92
CA ILE A 52 8.51 -5.72 -3.26
C ILE A 52 9.72 -6.07 -4.13
N GLU A 53 10.74 -6.73 -3.58
CA GLU A 53 11.89 -7.26 -4.32
C GLU A 53 12.51 -8.44 -3.57
N GLY A 54 12.90 -9.49 -4.29
CA GLY A 54 13.56 -10.68 -3.74
C GLY A 54 12.62 -11.58 -2.94
N GLN A 55 13.15 -12.19 -1.88
CA GLN A 55 12.40 -13.04 -0.93
C GLN A 55 13.11 -13.10 0.41
N VAL A 56 12.35 -13.36 1.46
CA VAL A 56 12.85 -13.45 2.84
C VAL A 56 12.28 -14.66 3.56
N ASP A 57 13.13 -15.32 4.36
CA ASP A 57 12.64 -16.21 5.42
C ASP A 57 12.16 -15.37 6.60
N TYR A 58 11.08 -15.79 7.23
CA TYR A 58 10.53 -15.12 8.39
C TYR A 58 10.28 -16.06 9.56
N LYS A 59 10.26 -15.50 10.77
CA LYS A 59 9.82 -16.17 11.99
C LYS A 59 9.06 -15.18 12.87
N SER A 60 7.81 -15.51 13.20
CA SER A 60 6.93 -14.73 14.09
C SER A 60 5.97 -15.65 14.82
N ALA A 61 5.73 -15.42 16.12
CA ALA A 61 4.75 -16.16 16.94
C ALA A 61 4.88 -17.70 16.85
N GLY A 62 6.09 -18.23 16.69
CA GLY A 62 6.33 -19.67 16.53
C GLY A 62 6.09 -20.19 15.09
N ILE A 63 5.62 -19.37 14.18
CA ILE A 63 5.42 -19.68 12.76
C ILE A 63 6.67 -19.24 11.99
N ALA A 64 7.12 -20.06 11.04
CA ALA A 64 8.22 -19.76 10.16
C ALA A 64 7.86 -20.14 8.72
N GLY A 65 8.43 -19.42 7.76
CA GLY A 65 8.22 -19.65 6.34
C GLY A 65 9.06 -18.72 5.48
N THR A 66 8.77 -18.69 4.20
CA THR A 66 9.41 -17.82 3.22
C THR A 66 8.33 -16.96 2.54
N ALA A 67 8.52 -15.65 2.50
CA ALA A 67 7.69 -14.70 1.79
C ALA A 67 8.43 -14.23 0.54
N GLY A 68 7.78 -14.34 -0.62
CA GLY A 68 8.30 -13.93 -1.92
C GLY A 68 7.75 -12.59 -2.38
N TYR A 69 8.08 -12.25 -3.62
CA TYR A 69 7.63 -11.04 -4.28
C TYR A 69 6.11 -10.87 -4.24
N GLN A 70 5.65 -9.73 -3.74
CA GLN A 70 4.25 -9.34 -3.52
C GLN A 70 3.52 -10.08 -2.39
N ASP A 71 4.19 -10.93 -1.63
CA ASP A 71 3.60 -11.51 -0.42
C ASP A 71 3.52 -10.48 0.71
N PHE A 72 2.47 -10.62 1.54
CA PHE A 72 2.23 -9.79 2.72
C PHE A 72 2.42 -10.61 4.00
N LEU A 73 3.15 -10.07 4.94
CA LEU A 73 3.24 -10.57 6.31
C LEU A 73 2.52 -9.59 7.24
N TYR A 74 1.33 -9.96 7.70
CA TYR A 74 0.63 -9.18 8.72
C TYR A 74 1.17 -9.56 10.10
N VAL A 75 1.62 -8.57 10.86
CA VAL A 75 2.20 -8.74 12.19
C VAL A 75 1.38 -7.95 13.21
N PRO A 76 0.79 -8.63 14.21
CA PRO A 76 -0.01 -7.98 15.25
C PRO A 76 0.79 -6.97 16.07
N TRP A 77 0.09 -6.08 16.75
CA TRP A 77 0.70 -5.21 17.76
C TRP A 77 1.36 -6.01 18.90
N LYS A 78 2.30 -5.40 19.65
CA LYS A 78 3.04 -6.03 20.76
C LYS A 78 3.70 -7.36 20.38
N SER A 79 4.06 -7.48 19.11
CA SER A 79 4.64 -8.69 18.52
C SER A 79 6.02 -8.42 17.94
N ARG A 80 6.69 -9.50 17.56
CA ARG A 80 8.01 -9.45 16.94
C ARG A 80 8.06 -10.38 15.75
N ILE A 81 8.67 -9.90 14.68
CA ILE A 81 9.06 -10.72 13.54
C ILE A 81 10.56 -10.62 13.30
N THR A 82 11.18 -11.72 12.92
CA THR A 82 12.53 -11.74 12.37
C THR A 82 12.44 -12.09 10.91
N VAL A 83 13.05 -11.28 10.05
CA VAL A 83 13.18 -11.54 8.61
C VAL A 83 14.64 -11.74 8.26
N ARG A 84 14.92 -12.65 7.32
CA ARG A 84 16.25 -12.97 6.83
C ARG A 84 16.22 -13.07 5.30
N SER A 85 17.05 -12.29 4.66
CA SER A 85 17.20 -12.33 3.20
C SER A 85 17.93 -13.60 2.72
N GLN A 86 17.55 -14.09 1.55
CA GLN A 86 18.27 -15.12 0.81
C GLN A 86 19.10 -14.53 -0.36
N GLY A 87 19.20 -13.19 -0.39
CA GLY A 87 19.90 -12.41 -1.42
C GLY A 87 19.59 -10.93 -1.19
N GLU A 88 19.60 -10.10 -2.21
CA GLU A 88 19.08 -8.74 -2.11
C GLU A 88 17.54 -8.80 -2.05
N SER A 89 16.96 -8.11 -1.07
CA SER A 89 15.50 -8.07 -0.86
C SER A 89 15.07 -6.73 -0.30
N VAL A 90 13.91 -6.28 -0.72
CA VAL A 90 13.28 -5.05 -0.25
C VAL A 90 11.89 -5.35 0.30
N LEU A 91 11.66 -4.92 1.52
CA LEU A 91 10.36 -4.98 2.18
C LEU A 91 9.86 -3.55 2.44
N MET A 92 8.58 -3.34 2.24
CA MET A 92 7.89 -2.16 2.76
C MET A 92 7.24 -2.51 4.09
N ARG A 93 7.67 -1.86 5.17
CA ARG A 93 7.04 -1.91 6.48
C ARG A 93 6.04 -0.76 6.57
N ILE A 94 4.76 -1.08 6.73
CA ILE A 94 3.70 -0.08 6.95
C ILE A 94 2.96 -0.45 8.22
N GLY A 95 2.82 0.51 9.14
CA GLY A 95 2.18 0.33 10.43
C GLY A 95 1.07 1.33 10.67
N ALA A 96 0.14 0.95 11.55
CA ALA A 96 -0.88 1.84 12.13
C ALA A 96 -1.13 1.46 13.59
N PRO A 97 -1.52 2.41 14.47
CA PRO A 97 -1.84 2.11 15.85
C PRO A 97 -2.94 1.05 15.97
N SER A 98 -2.75 0.11 16.89
CA SER A 98 -3.71 -0.96 17.14
C SER A 98 -4.06 -1.02 18.63
N ASP A 99 -5.32 -1.36 18.91
CA ASP A 99 -5.88 -1.57 20.24
C ASP A 99 -6.56 -2.93 20.37
N ARG A 100 -6.40 -3.81 19.36
CA ARG A 100 -7.06 -5.13 19.35
C ARG A 100 -6.07 -6.26 19.11
N ASP A 101 -6.32 -7.36 19.78
CA ASP A 101 -5.55 -8.59 19.59
C ASP A 101 -5.95 -9.27 18.28
N THR A 102 -4.96 -9.58 17.48
CA THR A 102 -5.07 -10.24 16.18
C THR A 102 -3.98 -11.31 16.07
N ASP A 103 -4.02 -12.11 15.01
CA ASP A 103 -3.05 -13.17 14.77
C ASP A 103 -2.09 -12.81 13.63
N PHE A 104 -0.87 -13.34 13.70
CA PHE A 104 0.07 -13.28 12.58
C PHE A 104 -0.49 -14.02 11.37
N ALA A 105 -0.31 -13.43 10.17
CA ALA A 105 -0.70 -14.09 8.93
C ALA A 105 0.33 -13.87 7.82
N HIS A 106 0.56 -14.90 7.02
CA HIS A 106 1.23 -14.81 5.73
C HIS A 106 0.19 -14.90 4.62
N ILE A 107 -0.02 -13.80 3.92
CA ILE A 107 -0.92 -13.69 2.78
C ILE A 107 -0.08 -13.83 1.51
N ARG A 108 -0.17 -14.99 0.86
CA ARG A 108 0.55 -15.21 -0.40
C ARG A 108 -0.18 -14.53 -1.54
N PHE A 109 0.54 -13.75 -2.31
CA PHE A 109 -0.04 -13.04 -3.46
C PHE A 109 -0.72 -14.00 -4.45
N ALA A 110 -0.14 -15.16 -4.71
CA ALA A 110 -0.71 -16.16 -5.61
C ALA A 110 -2.10 -16.67 -5.16
N ASP A 111 -2.36 -16.72 -3.84
CA ASP A 111 -3.66 -17.11 -3.30
C ASP A 111 -4.70 -16.00 -3.51
N VAL A 112 -4.28 -14.73 -3.41
CA VAL A 112 -5.13 -13.56 -3.70
C VAL A 112 -5.41 -13.44 -5.19
N ASP A 113 -4.40 -13.60 -6.04
CA ASP A 113 -4.51 -13.53 -7.50
C ASP A 113 -5.49 -14.57 -8.06
N SER A 114 -5.52 -15.77 -7.49
CA SER A 114 -6.42 -16.85 -7.89
C SER A 114 -7.82 -16.78 -7.30
N ASP A 115 -8.07 -15.88 -6.33
CA ASP A 115 -9.37 -15.73 -5.66
C ASP A 115 -10.21 -14.63 -6.31
N PRO A 116 -11.30 -14.98 -7.04
CA PRO A 116 -12.17 -13.98 -7.68
C PRO A 116 -12.93 -13.09 -6.67
N GLY A 117 -12.93 -13.44 -5.39
CA GLY A 117 -13.44 -12.60 -4.31
C GLY A 117 -12.51 -11.43 -4.00
N ARG A 118 -11.20 -11.64 -4.15
CA ARG A 118 -10.13 -10.73 -3.73
C ARG A 118 -9.36 -10.10 -4.90
N HIS A 119 -9.42 -10.68 -6.09
CA HIS A 119 -8.89 -10.12 -7.33
C HIS A 119 -10.04 -9.59 -8.20
N LYS A 120 -10.04 -8.31 -8.51
CA LYS A 120 -11.04 -7.62 -9.32
C LYS A 120 -10.38 -6.84 -10.44
N ALA A 121 -10.96 -6.92 -11.64
CA ALA A 121 -10.60 -6.07 -12.76
C ALA A 121 -11.66 -4.97 -12.93
N PHE A 122 -11.22 -3.74 -13.12
CA PHE A 122 -12.08 -2.58 -13.31
C PHE A 122 -11.67 -1.80 -14.56
N GLY A 123 -12.64 -1.09 -15.14
CA GLY A 123 -12.42 -0.24 -16.31
C GLY A 123 -12.04 -1.04 -17.56
N THR A 124 -11.60 -0.36 -18.61
CA THR A 124 -11.20 -0.98 -19.88
C THR A 124 -9.94 -0.33 -20.47
N LEU A 125 -9.24 -1.03 -21.34
CA LEU A 125 -8.12 -0.46 -22.10
C LEU A 125 -8.57 0.64 -23.08
N GLU A 126 -9.77 0.53 -23.62
CA GLU A 126 -10.33 1.52 -24.55
C GLU A 126 -10.56 2.87 -23.89
N THR A 127 -10.99 2.86 -22.63
CA THR A 127 -11.20 4.08 -21.84
C THR A 127 -9.93 4.52 -21.10
N HIS A 128 -8.83 3.79 -21.23
CA HIS A 128 -7.59 4.00 -20.47
C HIS A 128 -7.80 4.01 -18.94
N THR A 129 -8.70 3.12 -18.46
CA THR A 129 -9.02 3.01 -17.03
C THR A 129 -8.87 1.58 -16.51
N TYR A 130 -8.32 0.65 -17.34
CA TYR A 130 -8.13 -0.73 -16.94
C TYR A 130 -7.14 -0.85 -15.79
N ARG A 131 -7.55 -1.58 -14.77
CA ARG A 131 -6.69 -1.97 -13.64
C ARG A 131 -7.17 -3.26 -12.99
N ASP A 132 -6.23 -4.01 -12.48
CA ASP A 132 -6.43 -5.09 -11.53
C ASP A 132 -6.25 -4.55 -10.12
N VAL A 133 -7.12 -4.97 -9.20
CA VAL A 133 -7.06 -4.66 -7.77
C VAL A 133 -7.05 -5.96 -6.98
N TYR A 134 -6.00 -6.15 -6.20
CA TYR A 134 -5.77 -7.32 -5.36
C TYR A 134 -5.94 -6.91 -3.90
N MET A 135 -6.99 -7.39 -3.24
CA MET A 135 -7.32 -7.09 -1.85
C MET A 135 -6.63 -8.09 -0.92
N CYS A 136 -5.43 -7.77 -0.46
CA CYS A 136 -4.62 -8.67 0.37
C CYS A 136 -5.07 -8.68 1.83
N ILE A 137 -5.40 -7.51 2.38
CA ILE A 137 -6.01 -7.33 3.68
C ILE A 137 -7.30 -6.54 3.45
N ASP A 138 -8.40 -7.26 3.33
CA ASP A 138 -9.73 -6.74 3.12
C ASP A 138 -10.50 -6.52 4.44
N GLU A 139 -11.74 -6.16 4.36
CA GLU A 139 -12.62 -5.94 5.51
C GLU A 139 -12.93 -7.23 6.29
N ALA A 140 -12.87 -8.40 5.64
CA ALA A 140 -13.09 -9.71 6.26
C ALA A 140 -11.85 -10.20 7.04
N PHE A 141 -10.66 -9.69 6.71
CA PHE A 141 -9.43 -10.02 7.42
C PHE A 141 -9.45 -9.42 8.84
N ASN A 142 -9.00 -10.18 9.84
CA ASN A 142 -8.97 -9.71 11.24
C ASN A 142 -7.77 -8.79 11.51
N ALA A 143 -7.86 -7.52 11.08
CA ALA A 143 -6.93 -6.45 11.43
C ALA A 143 -7.64 -5.36 12.27
N SER A 144 -6.90 -4.45 12.89
CA SER A 144 -7.47 -3.33 13.64
C SER A 144 -7.91 -2.19 12.73
N ARG A 145 -7.00 -1.61 11.97
CA ARG A 145 -7.24 -0.44 11.10
C ARG A 145 -6.85 -0.67 9.64
N LEU A 146 -5.89 -1.57 9.40
CA LEU A 146 -5.29 -1.71 8.07
C LEU A 146 -6.21 -2.40 7.07
N LEU A 147 -6.31 -1.81 5.88
CA LEU A 147 -6.72 -2.39 4.62
C LEU A 147 -5.54 -2.26 3.67
N ALA A 148 -5.19 -3.31 2.94
CA ALA A 148 -4.01 -3.26 2.08
C ALA A 148 -4.13 -4.17 0.87
N GLY A 149 -3.49 -3.76 -0.21
CA GLY A 149 -3.44 -4.56 -1.42
C GLY A 149 -2.57 -3.95 -2.50
N ILE A 150 -2.71 -4.47 -3.70
CA ILE A 150 -1.94 -4.06 -4.87
C ILE A 150 -2.91 -3.60 -5.96
N GLY A 151 -2.61 -2.44 -6.55
CA GLY A 151 -3.23 -1.98 -7.77
C GLY A 151 -2.26 -2.08 -8.95
N LYS A 152 -2.71 -2.61 -10.08
CA LYS A 152 -1.91 -2.71 -11.32
C LYS A 152 -2.70 -2.16 -12.49
N GLY A 153 -2.25 -1.07 -13.06
CA GLY A 153 -2.85 -0.47 -14.26
C GLY A 153 -2.20 -0.96 -15.55
N GLY A 154 -2.98 -0.90 -16.63
CA GLY A 154 -2.44 -1.05 -17.98
C GLY A 154 -1.57 0.15 -18.38
N THR A 155 -0.91 0.05 -19.54
CA THR A 155 -0.12 1.14 -20.13
C THR A 155 -1.00 2.37 -20.36
N ALA A 156 -0.55 3.53 -19.90
CA ALA A 156 -1.27 4.82 -19.99
C ALA A 156 -2.69 4.80 -19.40
N CYS A 157 -2.94 3.94 -18.42
CA CYS A 157 -4.24 3.84 -17.78
C CYS A 157 -4.30 4.63 -16.47
N TRP A 158 -5.45 5.23 -16.23
CA TRP A 158 -5.85 5.74 -14.92
C TRP A 158 -6.28 4.59 -14.03
N THR A 159 -5.79 4.53 -12.79
CA THR A 159 -6.05 3.38 -11.91
C THR A 159 -6.98 3.69 -10.75
N VAL A 160 -6.92 4.84 -10.14
CA VAL A 160 -7.88 5.29 -9.13
C VAL A 160 -8.98 6.09 -9.86
N TRP A 161 -9.78 5.37 -10.70
CA TRP A 161 -10.79 5.97 -11.56
C TRP A 161 -12.17 5.26 -11.45
N PRO A 162 -13.33 5.97 -11.35
CA PRO A 162 -13.41 7.42 -11.20
C PRO A 162 -12.67 7.94 -9.95
N PRO A 163 -12.23 9.21 -9.94
CA PRO A 163 -11.63 9.79 -8.76
C PRO A 163 -12.54 9.63 -7.55
N HIS A 164 -12.00 9.16 -6.45
CA HIS A 164 -12.73 9.00 -5.20
C HIS A 164 -11.90 9.48 -4.01
N GLU A 165 -12.56 9.66 -2.88
CA GLU A 165 -11.93 10.00 -1.61
C GLU A 165 -12.57 9.20 -0.48
N HIS A 166 -11.83 9.07 0.62
CA HIS A 166 -12.28 8.37 1.82
C HIS A 166 -12.78 9.32 2.93
N GLY A 167 -12.79 10.63 2.65
CA GLY A 167 -13.18 11.65 3.62
C GLY A 167 -12.34 11.60 4.90
N ASP A 168 -13.05 11.65 6.03
CA ASP A 168 -12.45 11.48 7.35
C ASP A 168 -12.49 10.03 7.86
N GLU A 169 -12.94 9.08 7.04
CA GLU A 169 -13.08 7.67 7.43
C GLU A 169 -11.74 6.93 7.46
N LYS A 170 -10.89 7.23 6.48
CA LYS A 170 -9.59 6.58 6.29
C LYS A 170 -8.58 7.56 5.70
N GLU A 171 -7.33 7.39 6.04
CA GLU A 171 -6.21 7.91 5.27
C GLU A 171 -5.56 6.78 4.49
N GLU A 172 -4.79 7.12 3.47
CA GLU A 172 -4.17 6.15 2.58
C GLU A 172 -2.73 6.55 2.23
N LEU A 173 -1.90 5.57 1.89
CA LEU A 173 -0.63 5.78 1.23
C LEU A 173 -0.47 4.82 0.05
N TYR A 174 0.29 5.26 -0.94
CA TYR A 174 0.72 4.45 -2.07
C TYR A 174 2.23 4.29 -2.06
N VAL A 175 2.73 3.06 -2.28
CA VAL A 175 4.14 2.83 -2.61
C VAL A 175 4.21 2.29 -4.03
N TYR A 176 4.86 3.01 -4.91
CA TYR A 176 4.98 2.64 -6.32
C TYR A 176 6.10 1.63 -6.53
N PHE A 177 5.81 0.56 -7.27
CA PHE A 177 6.79 -0.45 -7.64
C PHE A 177 6.37 -1.10 -8.96
N ASP A 178 7.32 -1.79 -9.63
CA ASP A 178 7.06 -2.49 -10.89
C ASP A 178 6.52 -1.55 -12.00
N LEU A 179 7.09 -0.35 -12.09
CA LEU A 179 6.72 0.65 -13.12
C LEU A 179 7.36 0.35 -14.49
N ASN A 180 8.16 -0.71 -14.58
CA ASN A 180 8.83 -1.14 -15.81
C ASN A 180 9.66 -0.02 -16.48
N GLY A 181 10.41 0.73 -15.68
CA GLY A 181 11.23 1.86 -16.11
C GLY A 181 10.45 3.13 -16.49
N GLY A 182 9.12 3.11 -16.26
CA GLY A 182 8.25 4.26 -16.47
C GLY A 182 8.16 5.17 -15.25
N PHE A 183 7.17 6.05 -15.28
CA PHE A 183 6.75 6.90 -14.17
C PHE A 183 5.23 7.01 -14.16
N GLY A 184 4.68 7.47 -13.04
CA GLY A 184 3.27 7.84 -12.93
C GLY A 184 3.11 9.31 -12.57
N ILE A 185 1.86 9.78 -12.61
CA ILE A 185 1.44 11.05 -12.03
C ILE A 185 0.35 10.72 -11.00
N GLN A 186 0.54 11.20 -9.78
CA GLN A 186 -0.46 11.14 -8.71
C GLN A 186 -0.95 12.54 -8.40
N CYS A 187 -2.26 12.73 -8.45
CA CYS A 187 -2.90 13.96 -8.01
C CYS A 187 -3.56 13.77 -6.64
N ILE A 188 -3.66 14.84 -5.87
CA ILE A 188 -4.49 14.94 -4.65
C ILE A 188 -5.19 16.29 -4.71
N TYR A 189 -6.51 16.32 -4.57
CA TYR A 189 -7.28 17.57 -4.59
C TYR A 189 -8.65 17.41 -3.91
N GLU A 190 -9.15 18.50 -3.36
CA GLU A 190 -10.57 18.64 -3.00
C GLU A 190 -11.37 19.27 -4.14
N ALA A 191 -10.71 20.15 -4.92
CA ALA A 191 -11.26 20.77 -6.11
C ALA A 191 -10.20 20.83 -7.22
N LEU A 192 -10.58 20.58 -8.48
CA LEU A 192 -9.67 20.49 -9.63
C LEU A 192 -8.89 21.77 -9.92
N ASP A 193 -9.47 22.92 -9.63
CA ASP A 193 -8.85 24.24 -9.86
C ASP A 193 -7.82 24.63 -8.79
N ASN A 194 -7.73 23.84 -7.70
CA ASN A 194 -6.79 24.06 -6.61
C ASN A 194 -6.24 22.73 -6.07
N PRO A 195 -5.37 22.02 -6.83
CA PRO A 195 -4.83 20.74 -6.41
C PRO A 195 -3.91 20.91 -5.17
N THR A 196 -4.08 20.03 -4.21
CA THR A 196 -3.23 19.94 -3.01
C THR A 196 -1.82 19.46 -3.37
N ALA A 197 -1.73 18.46 -4.26
CA ALA A 197 -0.49 17.94 -4.82
C ALA A 197 -0.72 17.37 -6.22
N CYS A 198 0.30 17.42 -7.05
CA CYS A 198 0.35 16.74 -8.34
C CYS A 198 1.83 16.39 -8.60
N GLU A 199 2.18 15.12 -8.39
CA GLU A 199 3.58 14.68 -8.30
C GLU A 199 3.90 13.64 -9.36
N ILE A 200 5.13 13.66 -9.85
CA ILE A 200 5.69 12.59 -10.67
C ILE A 200 6.22 11.53 -9.71
N VAL A 201 5.63 10.34 -9.78
CA VAL A 201 6.01 9.18 -8.96
C VAL A 201 6.87 8.20 -9.75
N ARG A 202 7.87 7.63 -9.11
CA ARG A 202 8.84 6.68 -9.67
C ARG A 202 8.90 5.41 -8.83
N GLU A 203 9.70 4.48 -9.29
CA GLU A 203 9.98 3.21 -8.58
C GLU A 203 10.45 3.46 -7.15
N GLY A 204 9.74 2.90 -6.18
CA GLY A 204 10.02 2.99 -4.76
C GLY A 204 9.50 4.25 -4.05
N ASP A 205 8.96 5.23 -4.76
CA ASP A 205 8.37 6.43 -4.16
C ASP A 205 7.10 6.09 -3.37
N MET A 206 6.87 6.83 -2.28
CA MET A 206 5.63 6.78 -1.51
C MET A 206 4.87 8.10 -1.65
N MET A 207 3.57 8.00 -1.86
CA MET A 207 2.65 9.14 -1.84
C MET A 207 1.72 9.03 -0.63
N ALA A 208 1.69 10.07 0.21
CA ALA A 208 0.79 10.17 1.36
C ALA A 208 -0.52 10.87 0.95
N VAL A 209 -1.65 10.22 1.20
CA VAL A 209 -3.00 10.71 0.87
C VAL A 209 -3.83 10.81 2.15
N PRO A 210 -3.74 11.94 2.90
CA PRO A 210 -4.50 12.10 4.14
C PRO A 210 -6.00 12.26 3.88
N ARG A 211 -6.37 12.86 2.74
CA ARG A 211 -7.74 13.10 2.26
C ARG A 211 -7.77 13.59 0.82
N GLY A 212 -8.95 13.68 0.25
CA GLY A 212 -9.21 14.26 -1.07
C GLY A 212 -9.23 13.23 -2.20
N PHE A 213 -9.74 13.64 -3.34
CA PHE A 213 -9.70 12.84 -4.57
C PHE A 213 -8.26 12.63 -5.01
N HIS A 214 -7.90 11.39 -5.36
CA HIS A 214 -6.49 11.04 -5.54
C HIS A 214 -6.22 10.13 -6.77
N PRO A 215 -6.71 10.49 -7.96
CA PRO A 215 -6.47 9.69 -9.15
C PRO A 215 -4.99 9.66 -9.52
N ASN A 216 -4.56 8.53 -10.12
CA ASN A 216 -3.22 8.40 -10.66
C ASN A 216 -3.23 7.77 -12.06
N VAL A 217 -2.16 7.98 -12.81
CA VAL A 217 -2.00 7.49 -14.18
C VAL A 217 -0.56 7.11 -14.46
N GLY A 218 -0.36 6.01 -15.20
CA GLY A 218 0.95 5.60 -15.70
C GLY A 218 1.32 6.26 -17.03
N CYS A 219 2.62 6.42 -17.30
CA CYS A 219 3.10 6.91 -18.58
C CYS A 219 2.88 5.89 -19.71
N PRO A 220 2.79 6.35 -20.98
CA PRO A 220 2.83 5.45 -22.13
C PRO A 220 4.15 4.66 -22.20
N GLY A 221 4.04 3.36 -22.52
CA GLY A 221 5.21 2.46 -22.61
C GLY A 221 5.67 1.86 -21.30
N GLY A 222 5.27 2.44 -20.17
CA GLY A 222 5.41 1.87 -18.83
C GLY A 222 4.11 1.21 -18.36
N ARG A 223 4.05 0.89 -17.11
CA ARG A 223 2.82 0.54 -16.40
C ARG A 223 2.80 1.28 -15.07
N ILE A 224 1.67 1.29 -14.39
CA ILE A 224 1.58 1.79 -13.03
C ILE A 224 1.16 0.64 -12.12
N ALA A 225 1.99 0.36 -11.12
CA ALA A 225 1.67 -0.57 -10.07
C ALA A 225 2.04 0.05 -8.72
N TYR A 226 1.25 -0.24 -7.72
CA TYR A 226 1.44 0.28 -6.38
C TYR A 226 0.86 -0.64 -5.32
N LEU A 227 1.51 -0.64 -4.19
CA LEU A 227 0.94 -1.07 -2.93
C LEU A 227 0.06 0.08 -2.41
N TYR A 228 -1.22 -0.19 -2.14
CA TYR A 228 -2.08 0.72 -1.40
C TYR A 228 -2.26 0.22 0.02
N VAL A 229 -2.18 1.13 0.99
CA VAL A 229 -2.47 0.82 2.40
C VAL A 229 -3.31 1.93 2.99
N MET A 230 -4.45 1.58 3.52
CA MET A 230 -5.35 2.48 4.23
C MET A 230 -5.34 2.17 5.73
N ALA A 231 -5.49 3.21 6.54
CA ALA A 231 -5.79 3.09 7.96
C ALA A 231 -7.16 3.69 8.27
N ALA A 232 -8.08 2.88 8.79
CA ALA A 232 -9.37 3.36 9.26
C ALA A 232 -9.19 4.26 10.50
N ARG A 233 -9.91 5.38 10.56
CA ARG A 233 -9.90 6.29 11.72
C ARG A 233 -10.31 5.56 12.99
N GLU A 234 -11.38 4.76 12.91
CA GLU A 234 -11.85 3.95 14.02
C GLU A 234 -11.45 2.49 13.87
N ALA A 235 -10.82 1.92 14.89
CA ALA A 235 -10.43 0.53 14.89
C ALA A 235 -11.64 -0.40 14.67
N GLY A 236 -11.50 -1.34 13.73
CA GLY A 236 -12.56 -2.29 13.36
C GLY A 236 -13.59 -1.76 12.37
N GLN A 237 -13.63 -0.47 12.06
CA GLN A 237 -14.52 0.10 11.04
C GLN A 237 -13.80 0.20 9.69
N ARG A 238 -13.54 -0.93 9.09
CA ARG A 238 -12.71 -1.07 7.89
C ARG A 238 -13.55 -1.38 6.64
N ASP A 239 -14.58 -0.58 6.36
CA ASP A 239 -15.34 -0.69 5.12
C ASP A 239 -14.52 -0.17 3.94
N PHE A 240 -14.13 -1.07 3.02
CA PHE A 240 -13.38 -0.72 1.82
C PHE A 240 -14.16 0.26 0.95
N MET A 241 -15.47 0.10 0.84
CA MET A 241 -16.35 0.90 0.00
C MET A 241 -16.88 2.18 0.67
N ALA A 242 -16.49 2.47 1.94
CA ALA A 242 -16.75 3.77 2.54
C ALA A 242 -15.88 4.83 1.84
N LEU A 243 -16.40 5.33 0.70
CA LEU A 243 -15.76 6.32 -0.18
C LEU A 243 -16.80 7.17 -0.90
N ARG A 244 -16.36 8.32 -1.42
CA ARG A 244 -17.18 9.22 -2.22
C ARG A 244 -16.54 9.42 -3.59
N PHE A 245 -17.30 9.13 -4.64
CA PHE A 245 -16.88 9.40 -6.03
C PHE A 245 -17.02 10.88 -6.41
N GLN A 246 -16.12 11.35 -7.24
CA GLN A 246 -16.27 12.63 -7.92
C GLN A 246 -17.26 12.44 -9.09
N LYS A 247 -18.51 12.85 -8.85
CA LYS A 247 -19.68 12.51 -9.69
C LYS A 247 -19.57 12.94 -11.14
N GLU A 248 -18.78 13.97 -11.44
CA GLU A 248 -18.53 14.44 -12.82
C GLU A 248 -17.84 13.38 -13.69
N PHE A 249 -17.16 12.41 -13.07
CA PHE A 249 -16.41 11.35 -13.77
C PHE A 249 -17.01 9.95 -13.60
N GLY A 250 -18.03 9.79 -12.77
CA GLY A 250 -18.71 8.53 -12.50
C GLY A 250 -19.09 8.36 -11.04
N ASP A 251 -19.89 7.34 -10.75
CA ASP A 251 -20.45 7.05 -9.43
C ASP A 251 -20.23 5.60 -8.97
N SER A 252 -19.46 4.84 -9.74
CA SER A 252 -19.13 3.43 -9.46
C SER A 252 -17.82 3.03 -10.16
N PHE A 253 -17.18 1.96 -9.67
CA PHE A 253 -16.03 1.33 -10.33
C PHE A 253 -16.44 0.46 -11.50
#